data_33ff2b11b52a27d44c474f739b998c87
#
_entry.id   33ff2b11b52a27d44c474f739b998c87
#
_cell.length_a   1.000
_cell.length_b   1.000
_cell.length_c   1.000
_cell.angle_alpha   90.00
_cell.angle_beta   90.00
_cell.angle_gamma   90.00
#
_symmetry.space_group_name_H-M   'P 1'
#
loop_
_entity.id
_entity.type
_entity.pdbx_description
1 polymer ?
#
loop_
_entity_poly.entity_id
_entity_poly.type
_entity_poly.pdbx_seq_one_letter_code
_entity_poly.pdbx_strand_id
1 'polypeptide(L)'
;MSGMHFERMAAAYAAARPPYPDVVFETLEAEGVIGPDIRVLEIGAGSGLATRELVARGSDVVALEPGPQLAALLHDAGAGVEVLPSRLEDAQLADADFDSVVAATAMHWVDLSVGLPKIHRALRPGGWLAVWRNVFGDDRVQTPFRRRVDEIVAKRPHAEHGRGRDQRPTMGELAADGWFEPVRTARWRWSIDLSAAQIGDLFRTFSNWTTGEAAAAEAAASDLGGQVTEHYQSVLHLLRRAPRAT
;
A
#
# COMPACT_ATOMS: atom_id res chain seq x y z
N MET A 1 11.50 -14.03 -1.72
CA MET A 1 12.63 -13.46 -0.91
C MET A 1 12.37 -12.06 -0.38
N SER A 2 11.41 -11.32 -0.91
CA SER A 2 11.15 -9.91 -0.56
C SER A 2 10.48 -9.69 0.83
N GLY A 3 9.61 -10.58 1.29
CA GLY A 3 8.92 -10.43 2.59
C GLY A 3 9.86 -10.38 3.81
N MET A 4 10.97 -11.13 3.78
CA MET A 4 11.95 -11.14 4.87
C MET A 4 12.76 -9.82 4.99
N HIS A 5 12.82 -9.00 3.95
CA HIS A 5 13.49 -7.69 3.99
C HIS A 5 12.68 -6.71 4.87
N PHE A 6 11.38 -6.63 4.64
CA PHE A 6 10.48 -5.75 5.39
C PHE A 6 10.36 -6.17 6.86
N GLU A 7 10.34 -7.47 7.11
CA GLU A 7 10.29 -8.04 8.44
C GLU A 7 11.46 -7.59 9.34
N ARG A 8 12.71 -7.66 8.81
CA ARG A 8 13.91 -7.21 9.55
C ARG A 8 13.96 -5.71 9.81
N MET A 9 13.20 -4.92 9.08
CA MET A 9 13.18 -3.47 9.14
C MET A 9 11.82 -2.91 9.60
N ALA A 10 10.99 -3.73 10.25
CA ALA A 10 9.60 -3.39 10.53
C ALA A 10 9.43 -2.02 11.21
N ALA A 11 10.19 -1.73 12.27
CA ALA A 11 10.13 -0.45 12.97
C ALA A 11 10.63 0.73 12.10
N ALA A 12 11.73 0.54 11.37
CA ALA A 12 12.28 1.56 10.46
C ALA A 12 11.32 1.80 9.28
N TYR A 13 10.72 0.73 8.75
CA TYR A 13 9.72 0.81 7.70
C TYR A 13 8.50 1.61 8.15
N ALA A 14 7.98 1.32 9.36
CA ALA A 14 6.85 2.03 9.93
C ALA A 14 7.09 3.54 10.10
N ALA A 15 8.31 3.89 10.53
CA ALA A 15 8.68 5.29 10.77
C ALA A 15 9.00 6.07 9.49
N ALA A 16 9.51 5.40 8.44
CA ALA A 16 10.02 6.04 7.24
C ALA A 16 8.97 6.24 6.13
N ARG A 17 7.90 5.44 6.11
CA ARG A 17 6.89 5.53 5.04
C ARG A 17 5.96 6.70 5.26
N PRO A 18 5.79 7.60 4.26
CA PRO A 18 4.79 8.65 4.33
C PRO A 18 3.38 8.08 4.49
N PRO A 19 2.51 8.75 5.24
CA PRO A 19 1.11 8.35 5.38
C PRO A 19 0.38 8.39 4.03
N TYR A 20 -0.77 7.78 3.97
CA TYR A 20 -1.71 8.01 2.86
C TYR A 20 -2.41 9.35 3.09
N PRO A 21 -2.67 10.16 2.05
CA PRO A 21 -3.37 11.42 2.22
C PRO A 21 -4.83 11.20 2.60
N ASP A 22 -5.37 12.07 3.45
CA ASP A 22 -6.73 11.97 4.00
C ASP A 22 -7.80 11.81 2.92
N VAL A 23 -7.63 12.46 1.78
CA VAL A 23 -8.57 12.40 0.65
C VAL A 23 -8.82 10.96 0.15
N VAL A 24 -7.89 10.02 0.36
CA VAL A 24 -8.10 8.60 0.05
C VAL A 24 -9.18 8.05 0.98
N PHE A 25 -9.03 8.27 2.28
CA PHE A 25 -9.96 7.77 3.29
C PHE A 25 -11.31 8.49 3.24
N GLU A 26 -11.34 9.81 3.04
CA GLU A 26 -12.55 10.59 2.79
C GLU A 26 -13.34 10.03 1.60
N THR A 27 -12.63 9.62 0.54
CA THR A 27 -13.28 9.00 -0.62
C THR A 27 -13.84 7.62 -0.27
N LEU A 28 -13.11 6.80 0.50
CA LEU A 28 -13.58 5.49 0.94
C LEU A 28 -14.82 5.61 1.85
N GLU A 29 -14.86 6.60 2.74
CA GLU A 29 -16.04 6.91 3.58
C GLU A 29 -17.25 7.35 2.74
N ALA A 30 -17.02 8.29 1.82
CA ALA A 30 -18.08 8.81 0.96
C ALA A 30 -18.73 7.74 0.06
N GLU A 31 -17.96 6.71 -0.33
CA GLU A 31 -18.44 5.57 -1.12
C GLU A 31 -19.01 4.43 -0.23
N GLY A 32 -18.93 4.56 1.10
CA GLY A 32 -19.39 3.53 2.04
C GLY A 32 -18.53 2.27 2.03
N VAL A 33 -17.23 2.42 1.77
CA VAL A 33 -16.24 1.32 1.82
C VAL A 33 -15.73 1.11 3.25
N ILE A 34 -15.62 2.21 4.02
CA ILE A 34 -15.19 2.23 5.42
C ILE A 34 -16.11 3.13 6.24
N GLY A 35 -16.09 2.98 7.55
CA GLY A 35 -16.88 3.79 8.47
C GLY A 35 -17.46 2.97 9.60
N PRO A 36 -18.27 3.59 10.49
CA PRO A 36 -18.97 2.87 11.56
C PRO A 36 -19.80 1.71 11.02
N ASP A 37 -19.79 0.60 11.74
CA ASP A 37 -20.54 -0.63 11.42
C ASP A 37 -20.11 -1.32 10.11
N ILE A 38 -19.01 -0.90 9.49
CA ILE A 38 -18.43 -1.55 8.31
C ILE A 38 -17.33 -2.51 8.78
N ARG A 39 -17.51 -3.81 8.48
CA ARG A 39 -16.51 -4.84 8.74
C ARG A 39 -15.55 -4.95 7.56
N VAL A 40 -14.28 -4.65 7.81
CA VAL A 40 -13.22 -4.51 6.81
C VAL A 40 -12.19 -5.61 6.96
N LEU A 41 -11.87 -6.31 5.89
CA LEU A 41 -10.66 -7.15 5.80
C LEU A 41 -9.54 -6.33 5.15
N GLU A 42 -8.45 -6.07 5.86
CA GLU A 42 -7.25 -5.45 5.32
C GLU A 42 -6.22 -6.51 4.92
N ILE A 43 -5.79 -6.49 3.65
CA ILE A 43 -4.79 -7.41 3.12
C ILE A 43 -3.41 -6.76 3.21
N GLY A 44 -2.46 -7.43 3.89
CA GLY A 44 -1.08 -6.98 4.02
C GLY A 44 -0.99 -5.66 4.79
N ALA A 45 -1.53 -5.65 6.00
CA ALA A 45 -1.64 -4.46 6.85
C ALA A 45 -0.28 -3.84 7.21
N GLY A 46 0.80 -4.62 7.14
CA GLY A 46 2.15 -4.14 7.39
C GLY A 46 2.30 -3.58 8.80
N SER A 47 2.83 -2.38 8.89
CA SER A 47 2.99 -1.66 10.17
C SER A 47 1.71 -0.94 10.65
N GLY A 48 0.57 -1.11 9.98
CA GLY A 48 -0.69 -0.52 10.38
C GLY A 48 -0.91 0.93 9.91
N LEU A 49 -0.24 1.38 8.85
CA LEU A 49 -0.44 2.74 8.33
C LEU A 49 -1.88 2.98 7.88
N ALA A 50 -2.49 2.04 7.18
CA ALA A 50 -3.89 2.15 6.80
C ALA A 50 -4.81 1.65 7.93
N THR A 51 -4.45 0.60 8.64
CA THR A 51 -5.22 0.04 9.76
C THR A 51 -5.65 1.12 10.77
N ARG A 52 -4.69 1.98 11.21
CA ARG A 52 -4.98 3.07 12.15
C ARG A 52 -6.05 4.03 11.64
N GLU A 53 -6.00 4.37 10.36
CA GLU A 53 -6.96 5.24 9.72
C GLU A 53 -8.35 4.60 9.59
N LEU A 54 -8.39 3.30 9.29
CA LEU A 54 -9.64 2.52 9.22
C LEU A 54 -10.33 2.47 10.60
N VAL A 55 -9.55 2.16 11.65
CA VAL A 55 -10.04 2.12 13.03
C VAL A 55 -10.48 3.49 13.51
N ALA A 56 -9.70 4.55 13.25
CA ALA A 56 -10.03 5.91 13.64
C ALA A 56 -11.35 6.39 13.03
N ARG A 57 -11.76 5.84 11.89
CA ARG A 57 -13.03 6.10 11.21
C ARG A 57 -14.15 5.15 11.64
N GLY A 58 -13.91 4.30 12.63
CA GLY A 58 -14.92 3.44 13.25
C GLY A 58 -15.16 2.10 12.56
N SER A 59 -14.33 1.69 11.62
CA SER A 59 -14.45 0.37 10.98
C SER A 59 -14.07 -0.77 11.94
N ASP A 60 -14.76 -1.91 11.85
CA ASP A 60 -14.37 -3.18 12.47
C ASP A 60 -13.33 -3.86 11.57
N VAL A 61 -12.07 -3.87 12.00
CA VAL A 61 -10.94 -4.26 11.14
C VAL A 61 -10.38 -5.63 11.50
N VAL A 62 -10.36 -6.53 10.51
CA VAL A 62 -9.57 -7.75 10.51
C VAL A 62 -8.36 -7.54 9.61
N ALA A 63 -7.15 -7.63 10.16
CA ALA A 63 -5.90 -7.34 9.46
C ALA A 63 -5.12 -8.63 9.15
N LEU A 64 -4.89 -8.92 7.88
CA LEU A 64 -3.99 -9.98 7.44
C LEU A 64 -2.56 -9.44 7.32
N GLU A 65 -1.62 -9.98 8.08
CA GLU A 65 -0.20 -9.66 7.96
C GLU A 65 0.65 -10.90 8.27
N PRO A 66 1.35 -11.47 7.26
CA PRO A 66 2.13 -12.69 7.45
C PRO A 66 3.43 -12.50 8.23
N GLY A 67 3.96 -11.27 8.32
CA GLY A 67 5.22 -10.96 9.00
C GLY A 67 5.02 -10.82 10.51
N PRO A 68 5.60 -11.68 11.37
CA PRO A 68 5.35 -11.65 12.80
C PRO A 68 5.78 -10.34 13.48
N GLN A 69 6.86 -9.67 13.03
CA GLN A 69 7.28 -8.39 13.60
C GLN A 69 6.36 -7.24 13.17
N LEU A 70 5.88 -7.25 11.92
CA LEU A 70 4.89 -6.29 11.43
C LEU A 70 3.53 -6.53 12.12
N ALA A 71 3.10 -7.78 12.24
CA ALA A 71 1.88 -8.14 12.94
C ALA A 71 1.90 -7.70 14.42
N ALA A 72 3.07 -7.78 15.08
CA ALA A 72 3.22 -7.29 16.44
C ALA A 72 2.96 -5.77 16.56
N LEU A 73 3.35 -4.98 15.56
CA LEU A 73 3.10 -3.54 15.55
C LEU A 73 1.60 -3.19 15.37
N LEU A 74 0.81 -4.10 14.82
CA LEU A 74 -0.62 -3.91 14.63
C LEU A 74 -1.40 -3.96 15.95
N HIS A 75 -0.90 -4.66 16.97
CA HIS A 75 -1.51 -4.66 18.29
C HIS A 75 -1.54 -3.26 18.92
N ASP A 76 -0.62 -2.39 18.52
CA ASP A 76 -0.55 -0.98 18.95
C ASP A 76 -1.36 -0.04 18.03
N ALA A 77 -1.94 -0.57 16.93
CA ALA A 77 -2.66 0.25 15.95
C ALA A 77 -4.05 0.71 16.43
N GLY A 78 -4.56 0.13 17.51
CA GLY A 78 -5.84 0.50 18.14
C GLY A 78 -6.52 -0.68 18.81
N ALA A 79 -7.33 -0.39 19.82
CA ALA A 79 -8.14 -1.41 20.48
C ALA A 79 -9.20 -1.95 19.49
N GLY A 80 -9.26 -3.28 19.33
CA GLY A 80 -10.30 -3.94 18.52
C GLY A 80 -9.85 -4.44 17.15
N VAL A 81 -8.58 -4.28 16.77
CA VAL A 81 -8.07 -4.90 15.54
C VAL A 81 -7.85 -6.40 15.76
N GLU A 82 -8.54 -7.23 15.00
CA GLU A 82 -8.25 -8.66 14.92
C GLU A 82 -7.09 -8.89 13.94
N VAL A 83 -5.95 -9.40 14.43
CA VAL A 83 -4.78 -9.65 13.58
C VAL A 83 -4.68 -11.13 13.26
N LEU A 84 -4.72 -11.47 11.99
CA LEU A 84 -4.52 -12.83 11.47
C LEU A 84 -3.12 -12.92 10.86
N PRO A 85 -2.17 -13.68 11.45
CA PRO A 85 -0.80 -13.81 10.96
C PRO A 85 -0.75 -14.77 9.77
N SER A 86 -1.33 -14.36 8.65
CA SER A 86 -1.47 -15.19 7.45
C SER A 86 -1.39 -14.36 6.17
N ARG A 87 -0.99 -15.02 5.09
CA ARG A 87 -1.22 -14.50 3.74
C ARG A 87 -2.68 -14.68 3.37
N LEU A 88 -3.16 -13.85 2.43
CA LEU A 88 -4.53 -14.00 1.92
C LEU A 88 -4.79 -15.42 1.39
N GLU A 89 -3.83 -15.97 0.63
CA GLU A 89 -3.97 -17.29 0.01
C GLU A 89 -4.20 -18.41 1.03
N ASP A 90 -3.60 -18.29 2.21
CA ASP A 90 -3.60 -19.32 3.27
C ASP A 90 -4.68 -19.07 4.34
N ALA A 91 -5.18 -17.83 4.46
CA ALA A 91 -6.14 -17.45 5.51
C ALA A 91 -7.45 -18.23 5.40
N GLN A 92 -7.99 -18.65 6.54
CA GLN A 92 -9.34 -19.23 6.61
C GLN A 92 -10.34 -18.08 6.84
N LEU A 93 -11.09 -17.72 5.80
CA LEU A 93 -12.08 -16.65 5.83
C LEU A 93 -13.48 -17.25 5.67
N ALA A 94 -14.41 -16.78 6.48
CA ALA A 94 -15.81 -17.14 6.33
C ALA A 94 -16.41 -16.50 5.07
N ASP A 95 -17.40 -17.17 4.49
CA ASP A 95 -18.10 -16.65 3.33
C ASP A 95 -19.04 -15.50 3.74
N ALA A 96 -19.05 -14.42 2.95
CA ALA A 96 -19.91 -13.26 3.15
C ALA A 96 -19.81 -12.63 4.56
N ASP A 97 -18.59 -12.57 5.12
CA ASP A 97 -18.34 -12.02 6.44
C ASP A 97 -18.00 -10.51 6.41
N PHE A 98 -17.44 -10.02 5.31
CA PHE A 98 -16.94 -8.65 5.20
C PHE A 98 -17.80 -7.78 4.28
N ASP A 99 -18.00 -6.52 4.68
CA ASP A 99 -18.64 -5.50 3.85
C ASP A 99 -17.65 -4.96 2.81
N SER A 100 -16.37 -4.87 3.19
CA SER A 100 -15.31 -4.47 2.28
C SER A 100 -14.01 -5.22 2.52
N VAL A 101 -13.22 -5.34 1.45
CA VAL A 101 -11.83 -5.79 1.48
C VAL A 101 -10.95 -4.68 0.94
N VAL A 102 -9.89 -4.36 1.66
CA VAL A 102 -8.96 -3.30 1.30
C VAL A 102 -7.53 -3.81 1.19
N ALA A 103 -6.75 -3.19 0.30
CA ALA A 103 -5.33 -3.48 0.16
C ALA A 103 -4.55 -2.18 -0.11
N ALA A 104 -3.80 -1.73 0.90
CA ALA A 104 -2.98 -0.53 0.87
C ALA A 104 -1.53 -0.88 0.49
N THR A 105 -1.15 -0.70 -0.75
CA THR A 105 0.19 -1.04 -1.28
C THR A 105 0.58 -2.52 -1.08
N ALA A 106 -0.38 -3.42 -1.00
CA ALA A 106 -0.17 -4.84 -0.70
C ALA A 106 -0.55 -5.79 -1.85
N MET A 107 -1.47 -5.41 -2.73
CA MET A 107 -2.08 -6.31 -3.72
C MET A 107 -1.09 -6.93 -4.74
N HIS A 108 0.09 -6.34 -4.91
CA HIS A 108 1.15 -6.89 -5.77
C HIS A 108 1.88 -8.12 -5.18
N TRP A 109 1.60 -8.47 -3.93
CA TRP A 109 2.09 -9.69 -3.28
C TRP A 109 1.10 -10.85 -3.38
N VAL A 110 -0.12 -10.59 -3.82
CA VAL A 110 -1.20 -11.55 -3.92
C VAL A 110 -1.18 -12.22 -5.30
N ASP A 111 -1.27 -13.54 -5.33
CA ASP A 111 -1.61 -14.25 -6.56
C ASP A 111 -3.08 -13.98 -6.89
N LEU A 112 -3.32 -13.15 -7.91
CA LEU A 112 -4.67 -12.71 -8.28
C LEU A 112 -5.59 -13.87 -8.64
N SER A 113 -5.04 -14.95 -9.22
CA SER A 113 -5.83 -16.13 -9.60
C SER A 113 -6.42 -16.88 -8.40
N VAL A 114 -5.76 -16.78 -7.25
CA VAL A 114 -6.22 -17.35 -5.97
C VAL A 114 -6.91 -16.31 -5.12
N GLY A 115 -6.35 -15.10 -5.06
CA GLY A 115 -6.81 -14.04 -4.16
C GLY A 115 -8.16 -13.46 -4.55
N LEU A 116 -8.40 -13.15 -5.85
CA LEU A 116 -9.68 -12.54 -6.27
C LEU A 116 -10.89 -13.43 -6.02
N PRO A 117 -10.88 -14.73 -6.36
CA PRO A 117 -11.97 -15.65 -5.99
C PRO A 117 -12.21 -15.71 -4.48
N LYS A 118 -11.14 -15.70 -3.69
CA LYS A 118 -11.20 -15.77 -2.23
C LYS A 118 -11.78 -14.49 -1.62
N ILE A 119 -11.33 -13.32 -2.08
CA ILE A 119 -11.89 -12.02 -1.70
C ILE A 119 -13.38 -11.96 -2.05
N HIS A 120 -13.73 -12.36 -3.29
CA HIS A 120 -15.12 -12.39 -3.74
C HIS A 120 -16.02 -13.21 -2.81
N ARG A 121 -15.55 -14.40 -2.38
CA ARG A 121 -16.31 -15.28 -1.50
C ARG A 121 -16.45 -14.69 -0.09
N ALA A 122 -15.39 -14.08 0.45
CA ALA A 122 -15.38 -13.48 1.77
C ALA A 122 -16.25 -12.21 1.88
N LEU A 123 -16.45 -11.50 0.78
CA LEU A 123 -17.31 -10.32 0.73
C LEU A 123 -18.79 -10.67 0.75
N ARG A 124 -19.60 -9.86 1.40
CA ARG A 124 -21.07 -9.86 1.29
C ARG A 124 -21.50 -9.51 -0.14
N PRO A 125 -22.72 -9.92 -0.58
CA PRO A 125 -23.27 -9.47 -1.85
C PRO A 125 -23.24 -7.93 -1.95
N GLY A 126 -22.71 -7.40 -3.05
CA GLY A 126 -22.54 -5.96 -3.23
C GLY A 126 -21.40 -5.33 -2.41
N GLY A 127 -20.55 -6.13 -1.76
CA GLY A 127 -19.39 -5.65 -1.02
C GLY A 127 -18.32 -5.01 -1.91
N TRP A 128 -17.38 -4.28 -1.29
CA TRP A 128 -16.36 -3.52 -1.97
C TRP A 128 -14.98 -4.19 -1.96
N LEU A 129 -14.26 -4.03 -3.05
CA LEU A 129 -12.81 -4.21 -3.09
C LEU A 129 -12.17 -2.85 -3.37
N ALA A 130 -11.34 -2.36 -2.43
CA ALA A 130 -10.59 -1.12 -2.58
C ALA A 130 -9.09 -1.38 -2.57
N VAL A 131 -8.40 -1.00 -3.63
CA VAL A 131 -6.96 -1.18 -3.78
C VAL A 131 -6.32 0.17 -4.02
N TRP A 132 -5.40 0.58 -3.15
CA TRP A 132 -4.69 1.85 -3.34
C TRP A 132 -3.20 1.75 -3.04
N ARG A 133 -2.47 2.75 -3.52
CA ARG A 133 -1.04 2.89 -3.30
C ARG A 133 -0.57 4.33 -3.40
N ASN A 134 0.54 4.62 -2.72
CA ASN A 134 1.35 5.78 -3.03
C ASN A 134 2.38 5.41 -4.10
N VAL A 135 2.49 6.25 -5.12
CA VAL A 135 3.53 6.20 -6.15
C VAL A 135 4.53 7.29 -5.83
N PHE A 136 5.78 6.90 -5.58
CA PHE A 136 6.86 7.80 -5.27
C PHE A 136 7.32 8.53 -6.55
N GLY A 137 7.35 9.84 -6.47
CA GLY A 137 7.61 10.72 -7.62
C GLY A 137 6.37 11.05 -8.43
N ASP A 138 6.29 12.32 -8.84
CA ASP A 138 5.35 12.76 -9.87
C ASP A 138 6.15 13.04 -11.14
N ASP A 139 5.85 12.37 -12.23
CA ASP A 139 6.51 12.52 -13.54
C ASP A 139 6.36 13.90 -14.17
N ARG A 140 5.41 14.70 -13.64
CA ARG A 140 5.19 16.09 -14.07
C ARG A 140 6.06 17.11 -13.32
N VAL A 141 6.74 16.67 -12.24
CA VAL A 141 7.51 17.57 -11.37
C VAL A 141 8.95 17.10 -11.27
N GLN A 142 9.84 17.87 -11.89
CA GLN A 142 11.27 17.60 -11.88
C GLN A 142 12.01 18.56 -10.93
N THR A 143 12.12 18.16 -9.66
CA THR A 143 12.86 18.94 -8.66
C THR A 143 14.39 18.76 -8.80
N PRO A 144 15.22 19.64 -8.21
CA PRO A 144 16.67 19.41 -8.10
C PRO A 144 17.00 18.07 -7.45
N PHE A 145 16.27 17.68 -6.40
CA PHE A 145 16.46 16.39 -5.73
C PHE A 145 16.12 15.22 -6.67
N ARG A 146 15.02 15.30 -7.43
CA ARG A 146 14.66 14.26 -8.40
C ARG A 146 15.73 14.04 -9.47
N ARG A 147 16.35 15.10 -9.95
CA ARG A 147 17.48 14.97 -10.88
C ARG A 147 18.64 14.18 -10.27
N ARG A 148 18.97 14.43 -8.98
CA ARG A 148 20.00 13.65 -8.26
C ARG A 148 19.62 12.18 -8.10
N VAL A 149 18.36 11.91 -7.80
CA VAL A 149 17.82 10.53 -7.73
C VAL A 149 17.96 9.84 -9.10
N ASP A 150 17.59 10.51 -10.19
CA ASP A 150 17.73 9.97 -11.55
C ASP A 150 19.18 9.68 -11.91
N GLU A 151 20.13 10.56 -11.51
CA GLU A 151 21.57 10.33 -11.68
C GLU A 151 22.08 9.12 -10.89
N ILE A 152 21.56 8.85 -9.68
CA ILE A 152 21.89 7.67 -8.89
C ILE A 152 21.41 6.42 -9.62
N VAL A 153 20.15 6.41 -10.06
CA VAL A 153 19.54 5.27 -10.77
C VAL A 153 20.23 5.03 -12.13
N ALA A 154 20.62 6.08 -12.85
CA ALA A 154 21.32 5.97 -14.14
C ALA A 154 22.69 5.26 -14.06
N LYS A 155 23.30 5.19 -12.88
CA LYS A 155 24.57 4.47 -12.65
C LYS A 155 24.39 2.96 -12.51
N ARG A 156 23.17 2.46 -12.42
CA ARG A 156 22.90 1.03 -12.32
C ARG A 156 23.31 0.30 -13.62
N PRO A 157 23.74 -0.96 -13.57
CA PRO A 157 23.98 -1.77 -14.76
C PRO A 157 22.73 -1.81 -15.66
N HIS A 158 22.91 -1.84 -17.00
CA HIS A 158 21.80 -1.77 -17.96
C HIS A 158 20.69 -2.81 -17.75
N ALA A 159 21.03 -3.99 -17.22
CA ALA A 159 20.06 -5.04 -16.86
C ALA A 159 19.08 -4.63 -15.73
N GLU A 160 19.45 -3.63 -14.93
CA GLU A 160 18.65 -3.12 -13.81
C GLU A 160 17.95 -1.79 -14.14
N HIS A 161 18.21 -1.21 -15.32
CA HIS A 161 17.56 0.02 -15.79
C HIS A 161 16.12 -0.20 -16.26
N GLY A 162 15.69 -1.44 -16.42
CA GLY A 162 14.29 -1.71 -16.55
C GLY A 162 13.61 -1.17 -15.31
N ARG A 163 12.84 -0.09 -15.41
CA ARG A 163 11.75 0.14 -14.48
C ARG A 163 11.04 -1.20 -14.45
N GLY A 164 11.28 -1.99 -13.41
CA GLY A 164 10.59 -3.25 -13.24
C GLY A 164 9.15 -2.92 -13.51
N ARG A 165 8.52 -3.62 -14.45
CA ARG A 165 7.12 -3.42 -14.81
C ARG A 165 6.39 -3.22 -13.50
N ASP A 166 5.69 -2.10 -13.33
CA ASP A 166 4.94 -1.86 -12.10
C ASP A 166 4.06 -3.09 -11.88
N GLN A 167 4.46 -3.96 -10.97
CA GLN A 167 3.78 -5.23 -10.70
C GLN A 167 2.48 -5.01 -9.94
N ARG A 168 2.16 -3.75 -9.63
CA ARG A 168 0.92 -3.42 -8.92
C ARG A 168 -0.25 -3.55 -9.87
N PRO A 169 -1.28 -4.32 -9.48
CA PRO A 169 -2.40 -4.58 -10.37
C PRO A 169 -3.09 -3.29 -10.83
N THR A 170 -3.40 -3.26 -12.11
CA THR A 170 -4.25 -2.23 -12.72
C THR A 170 -5.71 -2.55 -12.44
N MET A 171 -6.61 -1.58 -12.66
CA MET A 171 -8.06 -1.81 -12.63
C MET A 171 -8.47 -2.95 -13.57
N GLY A 172 -7.87 -3.03 -14.77
CA GLY A 172 -8.17 -4.08 -15.74
C GLY A 172 -7.80 -5.46 -15.25
N GLU A 173 -6.63 -5.62 -14.61
CA GLU A 173 -6.20 -6.90 -14.05
C GLU A 173 -7.06 -7.33 -12.85
N LEU A 174 -7.49 -6.39 -12.01
CA LEU A 174 -8.39 -6.67 -10.89
C LEU A 174 -9.80 -7.10 -11.34
N ALA A 175 -10.22 -6.71 -12.54
CA ALA A 175 -11.53 -7.01 -13.10
C ALA A 175 -11.52 -8.12 -14.17
N ALA A 176 -10.33 -8.60 -14.60
CA ALA A 176 -10.18 -9.44 -15.79
C ALA A 176 -11.02 -10.72 -15.79
N ASP A 177 -11.15 -11.38 -14.63
CA ASP A 177 -11.86 -12.67 -14.49
C ASP A 177 -13.34 -12.51 -14.12
N GLY A 178 -13.85 -11.27 -14.11
CA GLY A 178 -15.26 -10.99 -13.83
C GLY A 178 -15.69 -11.27 -12.38
N TRP A 179 -14.73 -11.39 -11.43
CA TRP A 179 -15.06 -11.46 -10.00
C TRP A 179 -15.54 -10.13 -9.46
N PHE A 180 -15.07 -9.03 -10.07
CA PHE A 180 -15.33 -7.67 -9.64
C PHE A 180 -15.70 -6.77 -10.82
N GLU A 181 -16.64 -5.88 -10.59
CA GLU A 181 -17.04 -4.83 -11.53
C GLU A 181 -16.30 -3.54 -11.20
N PRO A 182 -15.58 -2.94 -12.18
CA PRO A 182 -14.93 -1.65 -11.98
C PRO A 182 -15.94 -0.54 -11.70
N VAL A 183 -15.71 0.25 -10.66
CA VAL A 183 -16.54 1.41 -10.34
C VAL A 183 -15.79 2.70 -10.59
N ARG A 184 -14.59 2.84 -10.01
CA ARG A 184 -13.86 4.11 -10.07
C ARG A 184 -12.36 3.90 -9.96
N THR A 185 -11.59 4.69 -10.72
CA THR A 185 -10.17 4.94 -10.46
C THR A 185 -10.00 6.42 -10.14
N ALA A 186 -9.47 6.72 -8.96
CA ALA A 186 -9.14 8.07 -8.54
C ALA A 186 -7.62 8.24 -8.41
N ARG A 187 -7.15 9.46 -8.67
CA ARG A 187 -5.72 9.82 -8.55
C ARG A 187 -5.60 11.19 -7.93
N TRP A 188 -4.72 11.31 -6.93
CA TRP A 188 -4.40 12.57 -6.28
C TRP A 188 -2.91 12.81 -6.30
N ARG A 189 -2.53 14.06 -6.48
CA ARG A 189 -1.15 14.53 -6.34
C ARG A 189 -1.01 15.30 -5.05
N TRP A 190 0.06 15.04 -4.37
CA TRP A 190 0.36 15.68 -3.11
C TRP A 190 1.88 15.74 -2.91
N SER A 191 2.33 16.49 -1.94
CA SER A 191 3.73 16.61 -1.62
C SER A 191 3.95 16.60 -0.11
N ILE A 192 5.16 16.25 0.28
CA ILE A 192 5.61 16.24 1.67
C ILE A 192 7.05 16.73 1.72
N ASP A 193 7.36 17.53 2.74
CA ASP A 193 8.72 17.94 3.02
C ASP A 193 9.40 16.89 3.88
N LEU A 194 10.57 16.44 3.45
CA LEU A 194 11.37 15.41 4.12
C LEU A 194 12.76 15.95 4.39
N SER A 195 13.26 15.74 5.61
CA SER A 195 14.66 15.97 5.93
C SER A 195 15.57 14.97 5.20
N ALA A 196 16.85 15.28 5.09
CA ALA A 196 17.83 14.38 4.51
C ALA A 196 17.85 13.01 5.21
N ALA A 197 17.76 12.98 6.54
CA ALA A 197 17.67 11.73 7.30
C ALA A 197 16.41 10.92 6.93
N GLN A 198 15.25 11.57 6.85
CA GLN A 198 14.01 10.91 6.43
C GLN A 198 14.08 10.37 5.00
N ILE A 199 14.77 11.07 4.10
CA ILE A 199 15.07 10.58 2.75
C ILE A 199 15.91 9.30 2.82
N GLY A 200 17.00 9.31 3.59
CA GLY A 200 17.86 8.13 3.79
C GLY A 200 17.05 6.94 4.31
N ASP A 201 16.26 7.14 5.36
CA ASP A 201 15.42 6.09 5.95
C ASP A 201 14.37 5.58 4.97
N LEU A 202 13.68 6.46 4.26
CA LEU A 202 12.70 6.10 3.24
C LEU A 202 13.32 5.22 2.14
N PHE A 203 14.45 5.65 1.58
CA PHE A 203 15.09 4.94 0.47
C PHE A 203 15.66 3.58 0.91
N ARG A 204 16.09 3.42 2.15
CA ARG A 204 16.47 2.11 2.73
C ARG A 204 15.30 1.12 2.78
N THR A 205 14.05 1.60 2.80
CA THR A 205 12.86 0.74 2.79
C THR A 205 12.47 0.23 1.40
N PHE A 206 13.06 0.75 0.33
CA PHE A 206 12.76 0.30 -1.02
C PHE A 206 13.55 -0.98 -1.35
N SER A 207 12.85 -2.05 -1.71
CA SER A 207 13.45 -3.36 -1.98
C SER A 207 14.42 -3.37 -3.18
N ASN A 208 14.33 -2.38 -4.06
CA ASN A 208 15.16 -2.21 -5.25
C ASN A 208 16.26 -1.14 -5.10
N TRP A 209 16.54 -0.72 -3.85
CA TRP A 209 17.62 0.21 -3.54
C TRP A 209 18.67 -0.45 -2.65
N THR A 210 19.94 -0.21 -2.96
CA THR A 210 21.05 -0.62 -2.11
C THR A 210 21.25 0.38 -0.98
N THR A 211 21.91 -0.05 0.10
CA THR A 211 22.29 0.84 1.20
C THR A 211 23.16 2.02 0.72
N GLY A 212 24.04 1.79 -0.27
CA GLY A 212 24.89 2.83 -0.86
C GLY A 212 24.08 3.87 -1.66
N GLU A 213 23.09 3.44 -2.42
CA GLU A 213 22.19 4.34 -3.15
C GLU A 213 21.31 5.16 -2.20
N ALA A 214 20.81 4.55 -1.13
CA ALA A 214 20.03 5.26 -0.11
C ALA A 214 20.90 6.33 0.60
N ALA A 215 22.13 6.00 0.93
CA ALA A 215 23.08 6.98 1.48
C ALA A 215 23.42 8.11 0.48
N ALA A 216 23.51 7.80 -0.81
CA ALA A 216 23.71 8.82 -1.84
C ALA A 216 22.49 9.74 -1.99
N ALA A 217 21.27 9.23 -1.84
CA ALA A 217 20.05 10.04 -1.84
C ALA A 217 19.98 10.95 -0.61
N GLU A 218 20.35 10.46 0.58
CA GLU A 218 20.46 11.23 1.81
C GLU A 218 21.47 12.37 1.66
N ALA A 219 22.67 12.08 1.11
CA ALA A 219 23.69 13.07 0.83
C ALA A 219 23.20 14.13 -0.17
N ALA A 220 22.51 13.72 -1.24
CA ALA A 220 21.94 14.64 -2.21
C ALA A 220 20.90 15.59 -1.60
N ALA A 221 20.09 15.12 -0.66
CA ALA A 221 19.14 15.96 0.08
C ALA A 221 19.89 16.92 1.03
N SER A 222 20.96 16.46 1.68
CA SER A 222 21.81 17.31 2.53
C SER A 222 22.47 18.43 1.74
N ASP A 223 23.01 18.16 0.55
CA ASP A 223 23.65 19.14 -0.35
C ASP A 223 22.65 20.20 -0.85
N LEU A 224 21.36 19.88 -0.86
CA LEU A 224 20.27 20.77 -1.27
C LEU A 224 19.65 21.57 -0.10
N GLY A 225 20.33 21.58 1.04
CA GLY A 225 19.90 22.36 2.21
C GLY A 225 19.29 21.55 3.34
N GLY A 226 19.36 20.23 3.27
CA GLY A 226 18.95 19.32 4.34
C GLY A 226 17.45 19.01 4.40
N GLN A 227 16.64 19.67 3.58
CA GLN A 227 15.20 19.43 3.42
C GLN A 227 14.82 19.48 1.95
N VAL A 228 13.99 18.55 1.49
CA VAL A 228 13.49 18.47 0.12
C VAL A 228 12.00 18.21 0.10
N THR A 229 11.32 18.83 -0.85
CA THR A 229 9.90 18.54 -1.12
C THR A 229 9.80 17.38 -2.10
N GLU A 230 9.19 16.29 -1.66
CA GLU A 230 8.90 15.13 -2.50
C GLU A 230 7.43 15.12 -2.94
N HIS A 231 7.24 14.80 -4.21
CA HIS A 231 5.93 14.78 -4.86
C HIS A 231 5.50 13.34 -5.07
N TYR A 232 4.25 13.05 -4.71
CA TYR A 232 3.63 11.73 -4.80
C TYR A 232 2.36 11.75 -5.62
N GLN A 233 2.00 10.58 -6.10
CA GLN A 233 0.64 10.31 -6.57
C GLN A 233 0.05 9.18 -5.71
N SER A 234 -1.18 9.35 -5.23
CA SER A 234 -1.97 8.25 -4.70
C SER A 234 -2.96 7.79 -5.77
N VAL A 235 -3.05 6.49 -5.96
CA VAL A 235 -3.96 5.86 -6.93
C VAL A 235 -4.86 4.91 -6.17
N LEU A 236 -6.17 5.08 -6.32
CA LEU A 236 -7.21 4.23 -5.74
C LEU A 236 -8.03 3.58 -6.85
N HIS A 237 -8.27 2.27 -6.74
CA HIS A 237 -9.20 1.50 -7.54
C HIS A 237 -10.32 1.01 -6.64
N LEU A 238 -11.57 1.30 -7.00
CA LEU A 238 -12.77 0.81 -6.35
C LEU A 238 -13.52 -0.13 -7.29
N LEU A 239 -13.85 -1.31 -6.77
CA LEU A 239 -14.58 -2.34 -7.48
C LEU A 239 -15.70 -2.87 -6.59
N ARG A 240 -16.78 -3.32 -7.21
CA ARG A 240 -17.88 -4.04 -6.53
C ARG A 240 -17.78 -5.54 -6.77
N ARG A 241 -18.16 -6.31 -5.76
CA ARG A 241 -18.36 -7.75 -5.92
C ARG A 241 -19.40 -8.00 -7.01
N ALA A 242 -18.98 -8.66 -8.09
CA ALA A 242 -19.89 -9.02 -9.17
C ALA A 242 -20.89 -10.10 -8.73
N PRO A 243 -22.17 -10.02 -9.12
CA PRO A 243 -23.08 -11.14 -8.97
C PRO A 243 -22.61 -12.31 -9.83
N ARG A 244 -22.51 -13.49 -9.25
CA ARG A 244 -22.23 -14.73 -9.99
C ARG A 244 -23.39 -15.70 -9.78
N ALA A 245 -23.82 -16.33 -10.86
CA ALA A 245 -24.73 -17.45 -10.76
C ALA A 245 -24.04 -18.58 -9.97
N THR A 246 -24.69 -19.05 -8.92
CA THR A 246 -24.34 -20.24 -8.16
C THR A 246 -24.47 -21.49 -9.01
#